data_4f73a5d5ed8b90148e1fc19b4bea56fe
#
_entry.id   4f73a5d5ed8b90148e1fc19b4bea56fe
#
_cell.length_a   1.000
_cell.length_b   1.000
_cell.length_c   1.000
_cell.angle_alpha   90.00
_cell.angle_beta   90.00
_cell.angle_gamma   90.00
#
_symmetry.space_group_name_H-M   'P 1'
#
loop_
_entity.id
_entity.type
_entity.pdbx_description
1 polymer ?
#
loop_
_entity_poly.entity_id
_entity_poly.type
_entity_poly.pdbx_seq_one_letter_code
_entity_poly.pdbx_strand_id
1 'polypeptide(L)'
;MAKKKGNSTVFVCSNCNYSTPRWLGRCPECGEWNSFSECVLEEEKGVPSIKASVKAKPLPLSCVQTMDDNRIFSGIDELDRVLGGGIMKRSCVLLGGEPGIGKSTLLLQCAAAIWQKHKKGKVLYVSGEESGAQIKNRAERLNINCEGIELLCTTKLEDIEDALNAINPIFVIVDSIQTVFSHEAGLIPGTVQQLKYCSNELVQWTKEQDSVLFLVAHITKGGDIAGPKSLEHLVDTVISFERTNDDIRFLTAKKNRFGSIDELGIFEMTTKGLVAIKEPSGMFIIKRDGDIPAGVAIVPIYEGTRVFMVEIQALTVPAKASLTRVYSDNIDSARVSRVAAVLEKRLGLRFSDQDIYINVAGGIKIKDSAVDAALAAALYSARTDLPLENGLCIAGELSLAGEIRPVQHLKQRVKTAKELGFEKIVAPEKEGDTKVVKNIKDLVKILFG
;
A
#
# COMPACT_ATOMS: atom_id res chain seq x y z
N MET A 1 22.12 -63.48 7.97
CA MET A 1 23.10 -62.41 8.05
C MET A 1 22.54 -61.20 7.30
N ALA A 2 22.04 -60.21 8.03
CA ALA A 2 21.46 -59.00 7.48
C ALA A 2 22.58 -58.00 7.17
N LYS A 3 22.74 -57.59 5.92
CA LYS A 3 23.66 -56.51 5.52
C LYS A 3 23.18 -55.18 6.11
N LYS A 4 23.98 -54.53 6.94
CA LYS A 4 23.81 -53.15 7.37
C LYS A 4 23.82 -52.26 6.13
N LYS A 5 22.72 -51.55 5.84
CA LYS A 5 22.67 -50.45 4.89
C LYS A 5 23.47 -49.29 5.47
N GLY A 6 24.45 -48.81 4.77
CA GLY A 6 25.27 -47.67 5.17
C GLY A 6 24.58 -46.35 4.77
N ASN A 7 24.54 -45.39 5.67
CA ASN A 7 24.20 -44.01 5.41
C ASN A 7 25.21 -43.45 4.38
N SER A 8 24.74 -42.88 3.31
CA SER A 8 25.61 -42.18 2.35
C SER A 8 25.86 -40.75 2.82
N THR A 9 27.13 -40.41 3.02
CA THR A 9 27.57 -39.08 3.42
C THR A 9 28.01 -38.32 2.18
N VAL A 10 27.53 -37.05 2.02
CA VAL A 10 28.02 -36.13 1.01
C VAL A 10 28.56 -34.86 1.67
N PHE A 11 29.50 -34.21 1.01
CA PHE A 11 30.13 -32.98 1.46
C PHE A 11 29.62 -31.82 0.60
N VAL A 12 29.12 -30.76 1.21
CA VAL A 12 28.54 -29.58 0.53
C VAL A 12 29.38 -28.36 0.86
N CYS A 13 29.73 -27.60 -0.17
CA CYS A 13 30.44 -26.32 0.00
C CYS A 13 29.51 -25.26 0.60
N SER A 14 29.94 -24.65 1.71
CA SER A 14 29.16 -23.62 2.42
C SER A 14 29.06 -22.29 1.67
N ASN A 15 29.87 -22.07 0.63
CA ASN A 15 29.90 -20.84 -0.15
C ASN A 15 29.07 -20.90 -1.44
N CYS A 16 29.08 -22.04 -2.17
CA CYS A 16 28.40 -22.16 -3.45
C CYS A 16 27.46 -23.37 -3.57
N ASN A 17 27.25 -24.14 -2.50
CA ASN A 17 26.41 -25.33 -2.41
C ASN A 17 26.84 -26.48 -3.38
N TYR A 18 28.02 -26.44 -3.95
CA TYR A 18 28.55 -27.54 -4.73
C TYR A 18 28.70 -28.80 -3.84
N SER A 19 28.17 -29.95 -4.29
CA SER A 19 28.15 -31.19 -3.52
C SER A 19 29.07 -32.25 -4.12
N THR A 20 29.76 -33.00 -3.28
CA THR A 20 30.68 -34.08 -3.65
C THR A 20 30.60 -35.22 -2.67
N PRO A 21 30.77 -36.49 -3.13
CA PRO A 21 30.79 -37.68 -2.22
C PRO A 21 32.06 -37.77 -1.35
N ARG A 22 33.04 -36.89 -1.55
CA ARG A 22 34.31 -36.86 -0.81
C ARG A 22 34.64 -35.45 -0.38
N TRP A 23 35.23 -35.34 0.80
CA TRP A 23 35.74 -34.03 1.26
C TRP A 23 36.89 -33.55 0.38
N LEU A 24 36.81 -32.31 -0.05
CA LEU A 24 37.85 -31.63 -0.81
C LEU A 24 38.37 -30.43 -0.03
N GLY A 25 39.69 -30.25 0.00
CA GLY A 25 40.31 -29.11 0.68
C GLY A 25 40.00 -27.77 0.02
N ARG A 26 39.69 -27.78 -1.30
CA ARG A 26 39.31 -26.59 -2.08
C ARG A 26 38.10 -26.89 -2.96
N CYS A 27 37.12 -26.02 -2.97
CA CYS A 27 35.95 -26.17 -3.84
C CYS A 27 36.32 -25.96 -5.31
N PRO A 28 36.00 -26.91 -6.21
CA PRO A 28 36.31 -26.76 -7.63
C PRO A 28 35.46 -25.70 -8.32
N GLU A 29 34.28 -25.35 -7.78
CA GLU A 29 33.33 -24.42 -8.38
C GLU A 29 33.66 -22.97 -7.99
N CYS A 30 33.79 -22.66 -6.68
CA CYS A 30 34.03 -21.30 -6.20
C CYS A 30 35.48 -21.03 -5.76
N GLY A 31 36.33 -22.05 -5.73
CA GLY A 31 37.74 -21.92 -5.36
C GLY A 31 38.03 -21.72 -3.87
N GLU A 32 37.01 -21.70 -2.99
CA GLU A 32 37.14 -21.46 -1.56
C GLU A 32 37.78 -22.67 -0.86
N TRP A 33 38.66 -22.39 0.14
CA TRP A 33 39.36 -23.39 0.90
C TRP A 33 38.61 -23.78 2.18
N ASN A 34 38.63 -25.06 2.54
CA ASN A 34 38.02 -25.60 3.76
C ASN A 34 36.52 -25.27 3.93
N SER A 35 35.82 -25.15 2.81
CA SER A 35 34.41 -24.73 2.75
C SER A 35 33.41 -25.89 2.75
N PHE A 36 33.87 -27.16 2.85
CA PHE A 36 32.96 -28.30 2.80
C PHE A 36 32.49 -28.72 4.21
N SER A 37 31.18 -28.95 4.32
CA SER A 37 30.50 -29.49 5.49
C SER A 37 29.95 -30.87 5.19
N GLU A 38 30.00 -31.78 6.16
CA GLU A 38 29.50 -33.13 6.03
C GLU A 38 27.98 -33.15 6.20
N CYS A 39 27.25 -33.72 5.24
CA CYS A 39 25.81 -33.94 5.26
C CYS A 39 25.48 -35.40 5.13
N VAL A 40 24.67 -35.93 6.07
CA VAL A 40 24.22 -37.33 6.08
C VAL A 40 22.88 -37.40 5.33
N LEU A 41 22.80 -38.26 4.31
CA LEU A 41 21.55 -38.56 3.63
C LEU A 41 20.78 -39.65 4.38
N GLU A 42 19.63 -39.31 4.94
CA GLU A 42 18.68 -40.30 5.49
C GLU A 42 17.74 -40.73 4.35
N GLU A 43 17.80 -42.00 3.96
CA GLU A 43 16.86 -42.59 3.00
C GLU A 43 15.52 -42.89 3.69
N GLU A 44 14.53 -41.98 3.60
CA GLU A 44 13.13 -42.34 3.78
C GLU A 44 12.54 -42.81 2.44
N LYS A 45 11.73 -43.88 2.54
CA LYS A 45 11.16 -44.59 1.39
C LYS A 45 10.35 -43.66 0.48
N GLY A 46 10.87 -43.40 -0.70
CA GLY A 46 10.02 -43.01 -1.82
C GLY A 46 10.42 -41.78 -2.62
N VAL A 47 11.16 -40.79 -2.09
CA VAL A 47 11.69 -39.65 -2.86
C VAL A 47 12.99 -39.19 -2.19
N PRO A 48 14.08 -38.90 -2.93
CA PRO A 48 15.28 -38.33 -2.33
C PRO A 48 15.05 -36.83 -2.04
N SER A 49 14.55 -36.51 -0.86
CA SER A 49 14.55 -35.13 -0.38
C SER A 49 15.91 -34.85 0.25
N ILE A 50 16.71 -34.01 -0.39
CA ILE A 50 17.94 -33.48 0.19
C ILE A 50 17.55 -32.41 1.23
N LYS A 51 17.21 -32.83 2.44
CA LYS A 51 17.19 -31.94 3.61
C LYS A 51 18.62 -31.85 4.14
N ALA A 52 19.43 -30.97 3.55
CA ALA A 52 20.70 -30.58 4.13
C ALA A 52 20.40 -29.75 5.40
N SER A 53 20.47 -30.39 6.57
CA SER A 53 20.45 -29.65 7.84
C SER A 53 21.80 -28.97 8.05
N VAL A 54 22.01 -27.85 7.33
CA VAL A 54 23.13 -26.97 7.63
C VAL A 54 22.83 -26.36 9.00
N LYS A 55 23.56 -26.77 10.03
CA LYS A 55 23.45 -26.14 11.35
C LYS A 55 23.81 -24.66 11.18
N ALA A 56 22.80 -23.78 11.34
CA ALA A 56 22.99 -22.35 11.30
C ALA A 56 24.08 -21.94 12.30
N LYS A 57 25.14 -21.29 11.83
CA LYS A 57 26.19 -20.73 12.69
C LYS A 57 25.94 -19.21 12.82
N PRO A 58 25.99 -18.67 14.05
CA PRO A 58 25.88 -17.22 14.22
C PRO A 58 27.09 -16.55 13.56
N LEU A 59 26.83 -15.49 12.78
CA LEU A 59 27.83 -14.64 12.18
C LEU A 59 27.79 -13.25 12.85
N PRO A 60 28.94 -12.61 13.10
CA PRO A 60 28.96 -11.21 13.53
C PRO A 60 28.24 -10.32 12.52
N LEU A 61 27.38 -9.41 12.97
CA LEU A 61 26.62 -8.52 12.09
C LEU A 61 27.53 -7.69 11.17
N SER A 62 28.73 -7.34 11.63
CA SER A 62 29.74 -6.63 10.84
C SER A 62 30.29 -7.42 9.65
N CYS A 63 30.13 -8.76 9.65
CA CYS A 63 30.57 -9.63 8.57
C CYS A 63 29.42 -9.92 7.56
N VAL A 64 28.21 -9.46 7.86
CA VAL A 64 27.08 -9.60 6.94
C VAL A 64 27.19 -8.53 5.86
N GLN A 65 27.34 -8.96 4.61
CA GLN A 65 27.31 -8.03 3.49
C GLN A 65 25.91 -7.42 3.38
N THR A 66 25.82 -6.09 3.36
CA THR A 66 24.61 -5.40 3.02
C THR A 66 24.27 -5.71 1.57
N MET A 67 23.06 -6.19 1.31
CA MET A 67 22.56 -6.28 -0.05
C MET A 67 22.34 -4.83 -0.52
N ASP A 68 23.24 -4.33 -1.34
CA ASP A 68 23.03 -3.08 -2.06
C ASP A 68 21.71 -3.18 -2.84
N ASP A 69 20.98 -2.08 -2.89
CA ASP A 69 19.64 -1.82 -3.43
C ASP A 69 19.17 -2.78 -4.56
N ASN A 70 18.89 -4.02 -4.23
CA ASN A 70 18.46 -5.08 -5.14
C ASN A 70 16.96 -4.95 -5.44
N ARG A 71 16.52 -3.72 -5.84
CA ARG A 71 15.12 -3.45 -6.14
C ARG A 71 14.82 -3.71 -7.62
N ILE A 72 13.65 -4.29 -7.86
CA ILE A 72 13.05 -4.40 -9.19
C ILE A 72 12.03 -3.26 -9.32
N PHE A 73 12.17 -2.43 -10.33
CA PHE A 73 11.18 -1.40 -10.62
C PHE A 73 10.01 -2.02 -11.35
N SER A 74 8.81 -1.79 -10.84
CA SER A 74 7.55 -2.31 -11.40
C SER A 74 7.22 -1.71 -12.77
N GLY A 75 7.83 -0.56 -13.11
CA GLY A 75 7.47 0.23 -14.29
C GLY A 75 6.22 1.08 -14.08
N ILE A 76 5.69 1.13 -12.87
CA ILE A 76 4.52 1.91 -12.46
C ILE A 76 4.94 2.77 -11.26
N ASP A 77 5.20 4.06 -11.50
CA ASP A 77 5.81 4.96 -10.52
C ASP A 77 5.05 5.02 -9.18
N GLU A 78 3.72 5.01 -9.23
CA GLU A 78 2.88 5.05 -8.03
C GLU A 78 2.92 3.74 -7.23
N LEU A 79 3.11 2.58 -7.88
CA LEU A 79 3.34 1.31 -7.20
C LEU A 79 4.73 1.29 -6.56
N ASP A 80 5.76 1.70 -7.31
CA ASP A 80 7.13 1.77 -6.80
C ASP A 80 7.22 2.71 -5.59
N ARG A 81 6.51 3.85 -5.62
CA ARG A 81 6.41 4.79 -4.48
C ARG A 81 5.88 4.11 -3.22
N VAL A 82 4.72 3.46 -3.30
CA VAL A 82 4.09 2.78 -2.16
C VAL A 82 4.96 1.65 -1.61
N LEU A 83 5.76 1.02 -2.47
CA LEU A 83 6.71 -0.02 -2.09
C LEU A 83 8.04 0.52 -1.55
N GLY A 84 8.19 1.85 -1.45
CA GLY A 84 9.38 2.49 -0.88
C GLY A 84 10.52 2.65 -1.89
N GLY A 85 10.21 2.86 -3.18
CA GLY A 85 11.16 3.09 -4.27
C GLY A 85 11.42 1.86 -5.13
N GLY A 86 10.47 0.92 -5.21
CA GLY A 86 10.56 -0.31 -6.00
C GLY A 86 10.44 -1.58 -5.15
N ILE A 87 10.35 -2.73 -5.80
CA ILE A 87 10.10 -4.02 -5.18
C ILE A 87 11.41 -4.66 -4.74
N MET A 88 11.57 -4.97 -3.46
CA MET A 88 12.76 -5.66 -2.96
C MET A 88 12.79 -7.11 -3.44
N LYS A 89 13.92 -7.58 -3.94
CA LYS A 89 14.10 -9.02 -4.24
C LYS A 89 14.02 -9.85 -2.98
N ARG A 90 13.70 -11.13 -3.13
CA ARG A 90 13.50 -12.10 -2.03
C ARG A 90 12.41 -11.67 -1.06
N SER A 91 11.42 -10.91 -1.54
CA SER A 91 10.32 -10.39 -0.74
C SER A 91 8.97 -10.86 -1.25
N CYS A 92 8.04 -10.92 -0.31
CA CYS A 92 6.65 -11.23 -0.59
C CYS A 92 5.76 -10.03 -0.28
N VAL A 93 4.93 -9.66 -1.25
CA VAL A 93 3.94 -8.59 -1.17
C VAL A 93 2.53 -9.18 -1.18
N LEU A 94 1.72 -8.84 -0.20
CA LEU A 94 0.30 -9.17 -0.16
C LEU A 94 -0.50 -7.97 -0.69
N LEU A 95 -1.20 -8.15 -1.79
CA LEU A 95 -2.09 -7.15 -2.38
C LEU A 95 -3.54 -7.47 -2.04
N GLY A 96 -4.11 -6.68 -1.13
CA GLY A 96 -5.52 -6.75 -0.74
C GLY A 96 -6.39 -5.75 -1.51
N GLY A 97 -7.68 -6.07 -1.67
CA GLY A 97 -8.66 -5.16 -2.28
C GLY A 97 -9.96 -5.86 -2.63
N GLU A 98 -11.03 -5.08 -2.81
CA GLU A 98 -12.33 -5.62 -3.21
C GLU A 98 -12.27 -6.36 -4.56
N PRO A 99 -13.15 -7.34 -4.81
CA PRO A 99 -13.30 -7.94 -6.13
C PRO A 99 -13.58 -6.86 -7.19
N GLY A 100 -12.96 -6.99 -8.37
CA GLY A 100 -13.16 -6.02 -9.46
C GLY A 100 -12.46 -4.66 -9.33
N ILE A 101 -11.71 -4.41 -8.25
CA ILE A 101 -11.05 -3.11 -8.03
C ILE A 101 -9.88 -2.85 -9.02
N GLY A 102 -9.32 -3.89 -9.62
CA GLY A 102 -8.23 -3.79 -10.60
C GLY A 102 -6.91 -4.45 -10.18
N LYS A 103 -6.88 -5.28 -9.12
CA LYS A 103 -5.66 -5.97 -8.63
C LYS A 103 -4.96 -6.75 -9.76
N SER A 104 -5.69 -7.65 -10.41
CA SER A 104 -5.18 -8.47 -11.51
C SER A 104 -4.74 -7.63 -12.72
N THR A 105 -5.41 -6.49 -12.98
CA THR A 105 -5.02 -5.53 -14.02
C THR A 105 -3.69 -4.88 -13.69
N LEU A 106 -3.52 -4.36 -12.47
CA LEU A 106 -2.28 -3.75 -12.00
C LEU A 106 -1.11 -4.72 -12.12
N LEU A 107 -1.29 -5.96 -11.63
CA LEU A 107 -0.23 -6.95 -11.62
C LEU A 107 0.13 -7.44 -13.02
N LEU A 108 -0.83 -7.56 -13.93
CA LEU A 108 -0.56 -7.92 -15.33
C LEU A 108 0.22 -6.80 -16.05
N GLN A 109 -0.11 -5.53 -15.82
CA GLN A 109 0.64 -4.39 -16.32
C GLN A 109 2.07 -4.35 -15.74
N CYS A 110 2.21 -4.62 -14.43
CA CYS A 110 3.49 -4.72 -13.75
C CYS A 110 4.35 -5.87 -14.31
N ALA A 111 3.77 -7.05 -14.50
CA ALA A 111 4.44 -8.22 -15.09
C ALA A 111 5.04 -7.91 -16.45
N ALA A 112 4.28 -7.26 -17.32
CA ALA A 112 4.74 -6.87 -18.65
C ALA A 112 5.87 -5.83 -18.59
N ALA A 113 5.76 -4.84 -17.73
CA ALA A 113 6.77 -3.79 -17.57
C ALA A 113 8.08 -4.35 -17.01
N ILE A 114 8.01 -5.25 -16.03
CA ILE A 114 9.19 -5.94 -15.47
C ILE A 114 9.87 -6.77 -16.55
N TRP A 115 9.11 -7.57 -17.31
CA TRP A 115 9.68 -8.37 -18.37
C TRP A 115 10.33 -7.53 -19.47
N GLN A 116 9.74 -6.41 -19.87
CA GLN A 116 10.35 -5.50 -20.87
C GLN A 116 11.72 -4.97 -20.42
N LYS A 117 11.90 -4.71 -19.13
CA LYS A 117 13.18 -4.26 -18.55
C LYS A 117 14.17 -5.42 -18.37
N HIS A 118 13.69 -6.60 -18.01
CA HIS A 118 14.50 -7.77 -17.64
C HIS A 118 14.30 -8.94 -18.61
N LYS A 119 14.53 -8.73 -19.90
CA LYS A 119 14.28 -9.68 -20.99
C LYS A 119 14.89 -11.08 -20.82
N LYS A 120 15.81 -11.26 -19.90
CA LYS A 120 16.42 -12.56 -19.55
C LYS A 120 15.67 -13.29 -18.43
N GLY A 121 14.81 -12.59 -17.68
CA GLY A 121 14.06 -13.17 -16.57
C GLY A 121 12.63 -13.51 -17.00
N LYS A 122 12.12 -14.65 -16.56
CA LYS A 122 10.72 -15.03 -16.79
C LYS A 122 9.82 -14.49 -15.71
N VAL A 123 8.55 -14.27 -16.03
CA VAL A 123 7.47 -13.94 -15.11
C VAL A 123 6.51 -15.11 -15.06
N LEU A 124 6.11 -15.55 -13.87
CA LEU A 124 5.09 -16.58 -13.70
C LEU A 124 3.79 -15.94 -13.15
N TYR A 125 2.70 -16.09 -13.90
CA TYR A 125 1.37 -15.71 -13.45
C TYR A 125 0.56 -16.97 -13.16
N VAL A 126 0.26 -17.21 -11.87
CA VAL A 126 -0.59 -18.31 -11.40
C VAL A 126 -2.00 -17.79 -11.20
N SER A 127 -2.97 -18.44 -11.83
CA SER A 127 -4.40 -18.13 -11.68
C SER A 127 -5.16 -19.32 -11.12
N GLY A 128 -5.82 -19.10 -9.97
CA GLY A 128 -6.75 -20.08 -9.40
C GLY A 128 -8.22 -19.74 -9.63
N GLU A 129 -8.54 -18.57 -10.21
CA GLU A 129 -9.92 -18.10 -10.39
C GLU A 129 -10.29 -17.96 -11.86
N GLU A 130 -9.40 -17.46 -12.68
CA GLU A 130 -9.67 -17.17 -14.10
C GLU A 130 -8.99 -18.19 -15.02
N SER A 131 -9.66 -18.50 -16.13
CA SER A 131 -9.10 -19.32 -17.19
C SER A 131 -8.04 -18.56 -18.00
N GLY A 132 -7.12 -19.28 -18.64
CA GLY A 132 -6.10 -18.67 -19.49
C GLY A 132 -6.68 -17.80 -20.61
N ALA A 133 -7.83 -18.18 -21.18
CA ALA A 133 -8.51 -17.39 -22.21
C ALA A 133 -9.00 -16.03 -21.67
N GLN A 134 -9.53 -15.99 -20.44
CA GLN A 134 -9.98 -14.73 -19.80
C GLN A 134 -8.80 -13.78 -19.55
N ILE A 135 -7.69 -14.31 -19.04
CA ILE A 135 -6.48 -13.51 -18.79
C ILE A 135 -5.89 -13.01 -20.11
N LYS A 136 -5.86 -13.86 -21.15
CA LYS A 136 -5.38 -13.48 -22.49
C LYS A 136 -6.25 -12.37 -23.10
N ASN A 137 -7.56 -12.49 -23.05
CA ASN A 137 -8.51 -11.45 -23.52
C ASN A 137 -8.31 -10.13 -22.75
N ARG A 138 -8.03 -10.19 -21.46
CA ARG A 138 -7.72 -9.01 -20.65
C ARG A 138 -6.41 -8.35 -21.11
N ALA A 139 -5.36 -9.14 -21.33
CA ALA A 139 -4.08 -8.66 -21.81
C ALA A 139 -4.19 -7.98 -23.18
N GLU A 140 -4.95 -8.57 -24.11
CA GLU A 140 -5.22 -7.99 -25.43
C GLU A 140 -5.99 -6.67 -25.34
N ARG A 141 -7.06 -6.62 -24.53
CA ARG A 141 -7.80 -5.38 -24.29
C ARG A 141 -6.94 -4.24 -23.74
N LEU A 142 -5.96 -4.59 -22.90
CA LEU A 142 -5.02 -3.65 -22.29
C LEU A 142 -3.80 -3.37 -23.19
N ASN A 143 -3.73 -3.97 -24.36
CA ASN A 143 -2.59 -3.90 -25.29
C ASN A 143 -1.26 -4.28 -24.60
N ILE A 144 -1.27 -5.31 -23.75
CA ILE A 144 -0.12 -5.80 -23.02
C ILE A 144 0.63 -6.82 -23.85
N ASN A 145 1.95 -6.63 -24.02
CA ASN A 145 2.82 -7.65 -24.56
C ASN A 145 3.02 -8.77 -23.53
N CYS A 146 2.50 -9.96 -23.84
CA CYS A 146 2.57 -11.14 -22.97
C CYS A 146 3.83 -11.99 -23.18
N GLU A 147 4.74 -11.60 -24.06
CA GLU A 147 6.00 -12.32 -24.27
C GLU A 147 6.78 -12.40 -22.95
N GLY A 148 7.28 -13.60 -22.58
CA GLY A 148 7.99 -13.84 -21.33
C GLY A 148 7.12 -13.90 -20.07
N ILE A 149 5.80 -13.84 -20.19
CA ILE A 149 4.87 -14.13 -19.11
C ILE A 149 4.35 -15.56 -19.28
N GLU A 150 4.79 -16.46 -18.42
CA GLU A 150 4.29 -17.84 -18.35
C GLU A 150 3.01 -17.86 -17.51
N LEU A 151 1.97 -18.50 -18.02
CA LEU A 151 0.68 -18.62 -17.34
C LEU A 151 0.44 -20.04 -16.86
N LEU A 152 0.11 -20.19 -15.58
CA LEU A 152 -0.27 -21.46 -14.96
C LEU A 152 -1.68 -21.33 -14.35
N CYS A 153 -2.63 -22.08 -14.90
CA CYS A 153 -4.00 -22.13 -14.37
C CYS A 153 -4.15 -23.39 -13.49
N THR A 154 -3.92 -23.24 -12.19
CA THR A 154 -4.06 -24.30 -11.20
C THR A 154 -4.41 -23.76 -9.83
N THR A 155 -4.99 -24.61 -8.99
CA THR A 155 -5.23 -24.35 -7.57
C THR A 155 -4.34 -25.22 -6.66
N LYS A 156 -3.52 -26.10 -7.22
CA LYS A 156 -2.68 -27.02 -6.45
C LYS A 156 -1.32 -26.39 -6.19
N LEU A 157 -0.91 -26.38 -4.92
CA LEU A 157 0.38 -25.84 -4.51
C LEU A 157 1.53 -26.62 -5.16
N GLU A 158 1.43 -27.93 -5.23
CA GLU A 158 2.47 -28.83 -5.78
C GLU A 158 2.77 -28.51 -7.26
N ASP A 159 1.71 -28.24 -8.06
CA ASP A 159 1.89 -27.81 -9.48
C ASP A 159 2.61 -26.45 -9.57
N ILE A 160 2.32 -25.56 -8.58
CA ILE A 160 2.96 -24.23 -8.53
C ILE A 160 4.45 -24.38 -8.18
N GLU A 161 4.78 -25.20 -7.19
CA GLU A 161 6.17 -25.46 -6.77
C GLU A 161 6.99 -26.09 -7.89
N ASP A 162 6.42 -27.06 -8.61
CA ASP A 162 7.06 -27.67 -9.78
C ASP A 162 7.36 -26.63 -10.87
N ALA A 163 6.40 -25.73 -11.16
CA ALA A 163 6.57 -24.66 -12.13
C ALA A 163 7.61 -23.62 -11.67
N LEU A 164 7.61 -23.25 -10.39
CA LEU A 164 8.59 -22.33 -9.79
C LEU A 164 10.01 -22.88 -9.94
N ASN A 165 10.22 -24.14 -9.64
CA ASN A 165 11.51 -24.81 -9.74
C ASN A 165 11.98 -25.01 -11.18
N ALA A 166 11.05 -25.28 -12.10
CA ALA A 166 11.36 -25.47 -13.53
C ALA A 166 11.67 -24.16 -14.25
N ILE A 167 10.95 -23.06 -13.91
CA ILE A 167 11.03 -21.77 -14.61
C ILE A 167 12.06 -20.85 -13.98
N ASN A 168 12.23 -20.91 -12.66
CA ASN A 168 13.01 -19.99 -11.83
C ASN A 168 12.69 -18.51 -12.16
N PRO A 169 11.43 -18.07 -11.99
CA PRO A 169 10.98 -16.74 -12.41
C PRO A 169 11.53 -15.64 -11.50
N ILE A 170 11.80 -14.46 -12.06
CA ILE A 170 12.21 -13.26 -11.30
C ILE A 170 11.02 -12.56 -10.60
N PHE A 171 9.80 -12.81 -11.11
CA PHE A 171 8.58 -12.22 -10.61
C PHE A 171 7.44 -13.23 -10.70
N VAL A 172 6.75 -13.44 -9.59
CA VAL A 172 5.66 -14.41 -9.43
C VAL A 172 4.41 -13.70 -8.95
N ILE A 173 3.28 -14.01 -9.56
CA ILE A 173 1.95 -13.56 -9.15
C ILE A 173 1.10 -14.78 -8.86
N VAL A 174 0.42 -14.82 -7.71
CA VAL A 174 -0.58 -15.83 -7.35
C VAL A 174 -1.93 -15.15 -7.13
N ASP A 175 -2.86 -15.35 -8.06
CA ASP A 175 -4.17 -14.68 -8.12
C ASP A 175 -5.31 -15.71 -8.16
N SER A 176 -5.92 -16.01 -6.99
CA SER A 176 -5.68 -15.52 -5.64
C SER A 176 -5.12 -16.64 -4.74
N ILE A 177 -4.45 -16.23 -3.66
CA ILE A 177 -3.93 -17.19 -2.66
C ILE A 177 -5.06 -17.98 -1.96
N GLN A 178 -6.29 -17.46 -1.97
CA GLN A 178 -7.44 -18.09 -1.32
C GLN A 178 -7.93 -19.34 -2.04
N THR A 179 -7.60 -19.50 -3.31
CA THR A 179 -7.96 -20.68 -4.12
C THR A 179 -6.91 -21.77 -4.06
N VAL A 180 -5.69 -21.45 -3.61
CA VAL A 180 -4.58 -22.42 -3.55
C VAL A 180 -4.77 -23.38 -2.39
N PHE A 181 -4.55 -24.66 -2.65
CA PHE A 181 -4.59 -25.71 -1.63
C PHE A 181 -3.50 -26.77 -1.84
N SER A 182 -3.13 -27.45 -0.76
CA SER A 182 -2.26 -28.61 -0.76
C SER A 182 -2.93 -29.77 0.00
N HIS A 183 -2.75 -30.98 -0.48
CA HIS A 183 -3.23 -32.17 0.23
C HIS A 183 -2.50 -32.40 1.56
N GLU A 184 -1.29 -31.87 1.72
CA GLU A 184 -0.50 -31.98 2.96
C GLU A 184 -1.07 -31.10 4.09
N ALA A 185 -1.75 -29.99 3.76
CA ALA A 185 -2.31 -29.06 4.73
C ALA A 185 -3.73 -29.40 5.17
N GLY A 186 -4.30 -30.53 4.72
CA GLY A 186 -5.64 -31.00 5.09
C GLY A 186 -6.61 -31.09 3.91
N LEU A 187 -7.79 -31.65 4.13
CA LEU A 187 -8.72 -32.05 3.06
C LEU A 187 -9.62 -30.92 2.52
N ILE A 188 -9.74 -29.80 3.24
CA ILE A 188 -10.76 -28.79 2.90
C ILE A 188 -10.08 -27.54 2.34
N PRO A 189 -10.19 -27.24 1.02
CA PRO A 189 -9.70 -26.00 0.42
C PRO A 189 -10.33 -24.75 1.05
N GLY A 190 -9.62 -23.62 1.02
CA GLY A 190 -10.11 -22.34 1.53
C GLY A 190 -10.12 -22.17 3.04
N THR A 191 -9.67 -23.19 3.81
CA THR A 191 -9.52 -23.06 5.26
C THR A 191 -8.32 -22.17 5.63
N VAL A 192 -8.37 -21.59 6.84
CA VAL A 192 -7.26 -20.79 7.41
C VAL A 192 -5.95 -21.58 7.45
N GLN A 193 -6.01 -22.87 7.71
CA GLN A 193 -4.85 -23.75 7.75
C GLN A 193 -4.22 -23.90 6.36
N GLN A 194 -5.02 -24.16 5.33
CA GLN A 194 -4.59 -24.23 3.95
C GLN A 194 -3.90 -22.93 3.52
N LEU A 195 -4.57 -21.81 3.80
CA LEU A 195 -4.09 -20.50 3.44
C LEU A 195 -2.72 -20.19 4.07
N LYS A 196 -2.55 -20.53 5.36
CA LYS A 196 -1.29 -20.36 6.07
C LYS A 196 -0.19 -21.25 5.50
N TYR A 197 -0.49 -22.52 5.29
CA TYR A 197 0.47 -23.50 4.78
C TYR A 197 0.94 -23.10 3.38
N CYS A 198 0.04 -22.93 2.43
CA CYS A 198 0.38 -22.58 1.05
C CYS A 198 1.16 -21.25 0.97
N SER A 199 0.73 -20.25 1.76
CA SER A 199 1.46 -18.98 1.78
C SER A 199 2.85 -19.12 2.37
N ASN A 200 3.03 -19.95 3.42
CA ASN A 200 4.35 -20.17 4.03
C ASN A 200 5.33 -20.82 3.06
N GLU A 201 4.90 -21.88 2.36
CA GLU A 201 5.74 -22.59 1.37
C GLU A 201 6.18 -21.63 0.24
N LEU A 202 5.24 -20.87 -0.33
CA LEU A 202 5.54 -19.89 -1.38
C LEU A 202 6.48 -18.77 -0.90
N VAL A 203 6.27 -18.26 0.33
CA VAL A 203 7.14 -17.24 0.94
C VAL A 203 8.54 -17.81 1.21
N GLN A 204 8.63 -19.04 1.69
CA GLN A 204 9.92 -19.70 1.95
C GLN A 204 10.70 -19.89 0.65
N TRP A 205 10.06 -20.39 -0.41
CA TRP A 205 10.67 -20.51 -1.72
C TRP A 205 11.22 -19.15 -2.21
N THR A 206 10.40 -18.10 -2.10
CA THR A 206 10.80 -16.75 -2.54
C THR A 206 12.03 -16.22 -1.81
N LYS A 207 12.15 -16.48 -0.50
CA LYS A 207 13.31 -16.06 0.30
C LYS A 207 14.62 -16.74 -0.09
N GLU A 208 14.54 -17.94 -0.64
CA GLU A 208 15.69 -18.72 -1.10
C GLU A 208 16.11 -18.36 -2.53
N GLN A 209 15.23 -17.72 -3.31
CA GLN A 209 15.47 -17.36 -4.71
C GLN A 209 15.60 -15.83 -4.90
N ASP A 210 16.24 -15.41 -5.98
CA ASP A 210 16.31 -13.98 -6.38
C ASP A 210 15.02 -13.53 -7.06
N SER A 211 13.88 -13.87 -6.48
CA SER A 211 12.54 -13.65 -7.00
C SER A 211 11.75 -12.69 -6.12
N VAL A 212 10.64 -12.19 -6.67
CA VAL A 212 9.60 -11.43 -5.95
C VAL A 212 8.27 -12.15 -6.09
N LEU A 213 7.53 -12.25 -5.00
CA LEU A 213 6.20 -12.86 -4.97
C LEU A 213 5.11 -11.84 -4.63
N PHE A 214 4.08 -11.76 -5.47
CA PHE A 214 2.83 -11.08 -5.17
C PHE A 214 1.72 -12.10 -4.89
N LEU A 215 1.17 -12.05 -3.69
CA LEU A 215 -0.03 -12.79 -3.31
C LEU A 215 -1.24 -11.86 -3.37
N VAL A 216 -2.22 -12.20 -4.20
CA VAL A 216 -3.48 -11.45 -4.29
C VAL A 216 -4.46 -12.02 -3.28
N ALA A 217 -5.13 -11.14 -2.53
CA ALA A 217 -6.19 -11.50 -1.61
C ALA A 217 -7.41 -10.58 -1.77
N HIS A 218 -8.60 -11.12 -1.47
CA HIS A 218 -9.82 -10.33 -1.37
C HIS A 218 -9.97 -9.74 0.04
N ILE A 219 -10.59 -8.56 0.12
CA ILE A 219 -10.93 -7.89 1.37
C ILE A 219 -12.41 -8.14 1.69
N THR A 220 -12.73 -8.31 2.97
CA THR A 220 -14.12 -8.36 3.45
C THR A 220 -14.74 -6.96 3.45
N LYS A 221 -16.09 -6.87 3.52
CA LYS A 221 -16.81 -5.58 3.61
C LYS A 221 -16.41 -4.69 4.80
N GLY A 222 -15.69 -5.23 5.78
CA GLY A 222 -15.12 -4.48 6.91
C GLY A 222 -13.74 -3.87 6.65
N GLY A 223 -13.17 -4.01 5.43
CA GLY A 223 -11.84 -3.50 5.09
C GLY A 223 -10.67 -4.39 5.58
N ASP A 224 -10.95 -5.51 6.24
CA ASP A 224 -9.96 -6.50 6.61
C ASP A 224 -9.71 -7.47 5.44
N ILE A 225 -8.46 -7.90 5.24
CA ILE A 225 -8.13 -8.92 4.25
C ILE A 225 -8.93 -10.19 4.58
N ALA A 226 -9.68 -10.70 3.60
CA ALA A 226 -10.45 -11.93 3.73
C ALA A 226 -9.47 -13.10 3.88
N GLY A 227 -9.18 -13.44 5.10
CA GLY A 227 -8.19 -14.40 5.54
C GLY A 227 -7.60 -13.93 6.87
N PRO A 228 -6.97 -14.82 7.64
CA PRO A 228 -6.51 -14.43 8.96
C PRO A 228 -5.45 -13.34 8.85
N LYS A 229 -5.49 -12.37 9.76
CA LYS A 229 -4.39 -11.40 10.03
C LYS A 229 -3.01 -12.05 10.08
N SER A 230 -2.97 -13.36 10.25
CA SER A 230 -1.76 -14.18 10.21
C SER A 230 -1.02 -14.16 8.86
N LEU A 231 -1.68 -13.91 7.72
CA LEU A 231 -0.99 -13.73 6.44
C LEU A 231 -0.16 -12.44 6.43
N GLU A 232 -0.66 -11.38 7.05
CA GLU A 232 0.06 -10.11 7.16
C GLU A 232 1.40 -10.27 7.91
N HIS A 233 1.49 -11.24 8.83
CA HIS A 233 2.73 -11.53 9.56
C HIS A 233 3.74 -12.32 8.72
N LEU A 234 3.29 -13.15 7.78
CA LEU A 234 4.15 -13.99 6.94
C LEU A 234 4.86 -13.18 5.85
N VAL A 235 4.20 -12.16 5.30
CA VAL A 235 4.71 -11.36 4.19
C VAL A 235 5.54 -10.16 4.68
N ASP A 236 6.36 -9.60 3.79
CA ASP A 236 7.21 -8.45 4.11
C ASP A 236 6.48 -7.12 3.93
N THR A 237 5.59 -7.04 2.93
CA THR A 237 4.80 -5.85 2.60
C THR A 237 3.33 -6.22 2.44
N VAL A 238 2.44 -5.40 2.97
CA VAL A 238 0.98 -5.50 2.78
C VAL A 238 0.50 -4.20 2.18
N ILE A 239 -0.07 -4.27 0.99
CA ILE A 239 -0.66 -3.12 0.30
C ILE A 239 -2.16 -3.34 0.13
N SER A 240 -2.93 -2.27 0.30
CA SER A 240 -4.39 -2.25 0.17
C SER A 240 -4.77 -1.37 -1.00
N PHE A 241 -5.63 -1.91 -1.86
CA PHE A 241 -6.19 -1.20 -3.00
C PHE A 241 -7.64 -0.84 -2.68
N GLU A 242 -7.94 0.46 -2.63
CA GLU A 242 -9.25 0.97 -2.21
C GLU A 242 -9.85 1.84 -3.33
N ARG A 243 -11.16 1.82 -3.47
CA ARG A 243 -11.89 2.65 -4.42
C ARG A 243 -12.48 3.86 -3.69
N THR A 244 -12.38 5.04 -4.30
CA THR A 244 -13.17 6.21 -3.92
C THR A 244 -14.53 6.20 -4.64
N ASN A 245 -15.35 7.21 -4.41
CA ASN A 245 -16.66 7.35 -5.07
C ASN A 245 -16.55 7.56 -6.59
N ASP A 246 -15.39 8.03 -7.06
CA ASP A 246 -15.06 8.21 -8.47
C ASP A 246 -14.25 7.04 -9.04
N ASP A 247 -13.82 7.10 -10.30
CA ASP A 247 -12.99 6.09 -10.94
C ASP A 247 -11.52 6.08 -10.45
N ILE A 248 -11.26 6.77 -9.33
CA ILE A 248 -9.96 6.85 -8.68
C ILE A 248 -9.77 5.66 -7.76
N ARG A 249 -8.54 5.15 -7.73
CA ARG A 249 -8.09 4.06 -6.88
C ARG A 249 -6.91 4.52 -6.05
N PHE A 250 -6.96 4.24 -4.77
CA PHE A 250 -5.87 4.48 -3.83
C PHE A 250 -5.16 3.20 -3.50
N LEU A 251 -3.84 3.24 -3.55
CA LEU A 251 -2.96 2.16 -3.11
C LEU A 251 -2.20 2.66 -1.88
N THR A 252 -2.36 1.97 -0.76
CA THR A 252 -1.72 2.31 0.52
C THR A 252 -0.97 1.11 1.07
N ALA A 253 0.13 1.34 1.78
CA ALA A 253 0.82 0.30 2.53
C ALA A 253 0.25 0.22 3.95
N LYS A 254 -0.17 -0.99 4.39
CA LYS A 254 -0.51 -1.27 5.79
C LYS A 254 0.70 -1.78 6.58
N LYS A 255 1.65 -2.40 5.87
CA LYS A 255 2.92 -2.90 6.39
C LYS A 255 3.96 -2.79 5.29
N ASN A 256 5.14 -2.28 5.60
CA ASN A 256 6.28 -2.26 4.69
C ASN A 256 7.59 -2.37 5.47
N ARG A 257 8.33 -3.46 5.31
CA ARG A 257 9.64 -3.66 5.95
C ARG A 257 10.76 -2.91 5.27
N PHE A 258 10.52 -2.38 4.07
CA PHE A 258 11.53 -1.80 3.19
C PHE A 258 11.32 -0.31 2.92
N GLY A 259 10.32 0.30 3.53
CA GLY A 259 9.98 1.71 3.34
C GLY A 259 8.90 2.21 4.28
N SER A 260 8.48 3.46 4.08
CA SER A 260 7.35 4.05 4.81
C SER A 260 6.04 3.37 4.46
N ILE A 261 5.09 3.40 5.40
CA ILE A 261 3.70 2.98 5.19
C ILE A 261 2.77 4.17 4.88
N ASP A 262 3.29 5.39 4.93
CA ASP A 262 2.48 6.61 4.78
C ASP A 262 2.28 7.02 3.31
N GLU A 263 2.97 6.34 2.37
CA GLU A 263 2.87 6.67 0.95
C GLU A 263 1.51 6.32 0.35
N LEU A 264 0.99 7.22 -0.47
CA LEU A 264 -0.27 7.06 -1.19
C LEU A 264 0.01 7.00 -2.70
N GLY A 265 -0.33 5.88 -3.33
CA GLY A 265 -0.37 5.71 -4.78
C GLY A 265 -1.76 6.02 -5.32
N ILE A 266 -1.84 6.78 -6.41
CA ILE A 266 -3.11 7.24 -6.97
C ILE A 266 -3.21 6.81 -8.43
N PHE A 267 -4.30 6.11 -8.74
CA PHE A 267 -4.57 5.55 -10.05
C PHE A 267 -5.96 5.94 -10.53
N GLU A 268 -6.10 6.07 -11.82
CA GLU A 268 -7.38 6.16 -12.52
C GLU A 268 -7.63 4.87 -13.31
N MET A 269 -8.87 4.36 -13.25
CA MET A 269 -9.28 3.24 -14.07
C MET A 269 -9.76 3.74 -15.43
N THR A 270 -9.06 3.38 -16.48
CA THR A 270 -9.37 3.77 -17.85
C THR A 270 -9.64 2.55 -18.74
N THR A 271 -10.05 2.78 -19.97
CA THR A 271 -10.16 1.71 -21.00
C THR A 271 -8.83 1.03 -21.30
N LYS A 272 -7.70 1.70 -21.02
CA LYS A 272 -6.34 1.19 -21.19
C LYS A 272 -5.79 0.51 -19.92
N GLY A 273 -6.62 0.33 -18.89
CA GLY A 273 -6.24 -0.22 -17.60
C GLY A 273 -6.04 0.85 -16.53
N LEU A 274 -5.20 0.53 -15.55
CA LEU A 274 -4.85 1.45 -14.47
C LEU A 274 -3.73 2.39 -14.94
N VAL A 275 -3.99 3.69 -14.81
CA VAL A 275 -3.05 4.74 -15.15
C VAL A 275 -2.68 5.50 -13.88
N ALA A 276 -1.39 5.64 -13.63
CA ALA A 276 -0.86 6.43 -12.50
C ALA A 276 -1.13 7.92 -12.72
N ILE A 277 -1.67 8.60 -11.71
CA ILE A 277 -1.91 10.04 -11.76
C ILE A 277 -0.62 10.76 -11.32
N LYS A 278 0.01 11.46 -12.27
CA LYS A 278 1.33 12.09 -12.04
C LYS A 278 1.26 13.31 -11.13
N GLU A 279 0.23 14.14 -11.25
CA GLU A 279 0.06 15.40 -10.51
C GLU A 279 -1.29 15.46 -9.78
N PRO A 280 -1.44 14.69 -8.69
CA PRO A 280 -2.73 14.59 -8.01
C PRO A 280 -2.99 15.75 -7.03
N SER A 281 -2.04 16.68 -6.85
CA SER A 281 -2.11 17.69 -5.78
C SER A 281 -3.35 18.58 -5.84
N GLY A 282 -3.88 18.84 -7.04
CA GLY A 282 -5.09 19.68 -7.25
C GLY A 282 -6.36 18.90 -7.57
N MET A 283 -6.34 17.57 -7.56
CA MET A 283 -7.48 16.76 -8.01
C MET A 283 -8.67 16.74 -7.05
N PHE A 284 -8.44 17.09 -5.79
CA PHE A 284 -9.47 17.12 -4.74
C PHE A 284 -10.09 18.51 -4.54
N ILE A 285 -10.01 19.35 -5.56
CA ILE A 285 -10.63 20.68 -5.61
C ILE A 285 -11.65 20.69 -6.74
N ILE A 286 -12.85 21.15 -6.43
CA ILE A 286 -13.88 21.32 -7.46
C ILE A 286 -13.61 22.62 -8.21
N LYS A 287 -13.39 22.55 -9.52
CA LYS A 287 -13.24 23.73 -10.38
C LYS A 287 -14.61 24.39 -10.57
N ARG A 288 -14.68 25.68 -10.32
CA ARG A 288 -15.90 26.51 -10.45
C ARG A 288 -15.63 27.72 -11.30
N ASP A 289 -16.63 28.08 -12.11
CA ASP A 289 -16.64 29.33 -12.92
C ASP A 289 -17.35 30.44 -12.13
N GLY A 290 -16.91 30.75 -10.92
CA GLY A 290 -17.52 31.75 -10.06
C GLY A 290 -17.04 31.70 -8.61
N ASP A 291 -17.80 32.38 -7.74
CA ASP A 291 -17.48 32.44 -6.32
C ASP A 291 -17.66 31.10 -5.60
N ILE A 292 -16.84 30.87 -4.59
CA ILE A 292 -16.96 29.72 -3.71
C ILE A 292 -18.25 29.87 -2.90
N PRO A 293 -19.15 28.88 -2.84
CA PRO A 293 -20.35 28.96 -2.00
C PRO A 293 -20.00 28.92 -0.53
N ALA A 294 -20.92 29.44 0.32
CA ALA A 294 -20.80 29.33 1.77
C ALA A 294 -20.64 27.85 2.19
N GLY A 295 -19.85 27.63 3.23
CA GLY A 295 -19.55 26.30 3.74
C GLY A 295 -18.38 25.57 3.09
N VAL A 296 -17.69 26.19 2.14
CA VAL A 296 -16.54 25.59 1.45
C VAL A 296 -15.23 26.19 1.92
N ALA A 297 -14.26 25.33 2.26
CA ALA A 297 -12.89 25.72 2.60
C ALA A 297 -11.87 24.79 1.97
N ILE A 298 -10.68 25.29 1.67
CA ILE A 298 -9.60 24.51 1.06
C ILE A 298 -8.44 24.42 2.04
N VAL A 299 -7.89 23.19 2.17
CA VAL A 299 -6.78 22.87 3.05
C VAL A 299 -5.67 22.13 2.32
N PRO A 300 -4.40 22.51 2.51
CA PRO A 300 -3.26 21.71 2.10
C PRO A 300 -3.01 20.59 3.11
N ILE A 301 -3.42 19.36 2.83
CA ILE A 301 -3.13 18.18 3.65
C ILE A 301 -1.81 17.52 3.22
N TYR A 302 -1.09 16.95 4.19
CA TYR A 302 0.15 16.20 3.95
C TYR A 302 -0.13 14.71 4.15
N GLU A 303 0.07 13.94 3.10
CA GLU A 303 -0.11 12.49 3.13
C GLU A 303 1.09 11.82 2.45
N GLY A 304 1.77 10.91 3.16
CA GLY A 304 3.03 10.34 2.69
C GLY A 304 4.13 11.38 2.56
N THR A 305 4.58 11.61 1.35
CA THR A 305 5.59 12.62 0.99
C THR A 305 5.02 13.78 0.16
N ARG A 306 3.70 13.81 -0.02
CA ARG A 306 3.01 14.77 -0.89
C ARG A 306 2.05 15.67 -0.14
N VAL A 307 1.80 16.84 -0.72
CA VAL A 307 0.73 17.74 -0.31
C VAL A 307 -0.39 17.70 -1.33
N PHE A 308 -1.61 17.53 -0.84
CA PHE A 308 -2.85 17.58 -1.61
C PHE A 308 -3.66 18.78 -1.18
N MET A 309 -4.15 19.56 -2.14
CA MET A 309 -5.14 20.58 -1.86
C MET A 309 -6.52 19.93 -1.85
N VAL A 310 -7.20 20.00 -0.74
CA VAL A 310 -8.46 19.29 -0.52
C VAL A 310 -9.56 20.29 -0.16
N GLU A 311 -10.69 20.15 -0.83
CA GLU A 311 -11.88 20.93 -0.56
C GLU A 311 -12.74 20.23 0.50
N ILE A 312 -13.08 20.98 1.54
CA ILE A 312 -14.03 20.57 2.59
C ILE A 312 -15.32 21.35 2.37
N GLN A 313 -16.43 20.65 2.41
CA GLN A 313 -17.76 21.21 2.30
C GLN A 313 -18.52 20.95 3.59
N ALA A 314 -19.00 21.99 4.22
CA ALA A 314 -19.85 21.94 5.41
C ALA A 314 -21.26 22.47 5.10
N LEU A 315 -22.26 21.80 5.64
CA LEU A 315 -23.64 22.28 5.63
C LEU A 315 -24.20 22.13 7.04
N THR A 316 -24.90 23.18 7.50
CA THR A 316 -25.62 23.14 8.76
C THR A 316 -27.09 23.39 8.53
N VAL A 317 -27.96 22.58 9.12
CA VAL A 317 -29.42 22.74 9.04
C VAL A 317 -30.03 22.61 10.41
N PRO A 318 -31.15 23.29 10.72
CA PRO A 318 -31.83 23.13 12.00
C PRO A 318 -32.17 21.65 12.27
N ALA A 319 -31.80 21.17 13.47
CA ALA A 319 -32.07 19.80 13.86
C ALA A 319 -33.57 19.56 14.00
N LYS A 320 -34.07 18.51 13.37
CA LYS A 320 -35.49 18.12 13.46
C LYS A 320 -35.82 17.33 14.74
N ALA A 321 -34.82 16.86 15.44
CA ALA A 321 -34.92 16.07 16.68
C ALA A 321 -34.22 16.77 17.83
N SER A 322 -34.51 16.35 19.07
CA SER A 322 -33.86 16.85 20.27
C SER A 322 -32.37 16.54 20.40
N LEU A 323 -31.84 15.66 19.51
CA LEU A 323 -30.42 15.31 19.43
C LEU A 323 -29.89 15.72 18.07
N THR A 324 -28.85 16.55 18.07
CA THR A 324 -28.10 16.94 16.87
C THR A 324 -27.26 15.80 16.34
N ARG A 325 -27.11 15.72 15.02
CA ARG A 325 -26.35 14.67 14.33
C ARG A 325 -25.21 15.25 13.54
N VAL A 326 -24.07 14.53 13.52
CA VAL A 326 -22.93 14.85 12.68
C VAL A 326 -22.76 13.72 11.66
N TYR A 327 -22.92 14.06 10.39
CA TYR A 327 -22.71 13.18 9.27
C TYR A 327 -21.40 13.56 8.58
N SER A 328 -20.40 12.70 8.69
CA SER A 328 -19.08 12.94 8.12
C SER A 328 -18.42 11.61 7.78
N ASP A 329 -18.16 11.35 6.50
CA ASP A 329 -17.62 10.07 6.04
C ASP A 329 -16.09 10.06 6.00
N ASN A 330 -15.45 11.18 5.69
CA ASN A 330 -14.01 11.25 5.40
C ASN A 330 -13.20 12.05 6.42
N ILE A 331 -13.89 12.72 7.36
CA ILE A 331 -13.31 13.31 8.57
C ILE A 331 -14.00 12.67 9.77
N ASP A 332 -13.24 12.29 10.80
CA ASP A 332 -13.81 11.73 12.02
C ASP A 332 -14.90 12.63 12.60
N SER A 333 -16.10 12.10 12.77
CA SER A 333 -17.27 12.83 13.32
C SER A 333 -17.02 13.39 14.73
N ALA A 334 -16.19 12.72 15.55
CA ALA A 334 -15.76 13.25 16.83
C ALA A 334 -14.85 14.48 16.68
N ARG A 335 -14.04 14.55 15.61
CA ARG A 335 -13.24 15.74 15.27
C ARG A 335 -14.16 16.90 14.88
N VAL A 336 -15.15 16.67 14.03
CA VAL A 336 -16.13 17.68 13.63
C VAL A 336 -16.86 18.22 14.84
N SER A 337 -17.35 17.35 15.73
CA SER A 337 -18.02 17.73 16.97
C SER A 337 -17.16 18.59 17.89
N ARG A 338 -15.85 18.26 18.02
CA ARG A 338 -14.90 19.07 18.80
C ARG A 338 -14.72 20.47 18.23
N VAL A 339 -14.55 20.59 16.92
CA VAL A 339 -14.39 21.88 16.24
C VAL A 339 -15.66 22.73 16.41
N ALA A 340 -16.85 22.15 16.21
CA ALA A 340 -18.13 22.83 16.44
C ALA A 340 -18.28 23.32 17.89
N ALA A 341 -17.91 22.51 18.88
CA ALA A 341 -17.95 22.91 20.30
C ALA A 341 -16.99 24.08 20.63
N VAL A 342 -15.80 24.11 19.98
CA VAL A 342 -14.87 25.25 20.13
C VAL A 342 -15.47 26.52 19.54
N LEU A 343 -16.06 26.44 18.33
CA LEU A 343 -16.75 27.59 17.72
C LEU A 343 -17.89 28.10 18.59
N GLU A 344 -18.71 27.20 19.11
CA GLU A 344 -19.82 27.56 20.00
C GLU A 344 -19.31 28.26 21.27
N LYS A 345 -18.31 27.69 21.95
CA LYS A 345 -17.79 28.23 23.20
C LYS A 345 -17.00 29.51 23.04
N ARG A 346 -16.22 29.67 21.95
CA ARG A 346 -15.27 30.79 21.79
C ARG A 346 -15.83 31.96 21.00
N LEU A 347 -16.77 31.68 20.08
CA LEU A 347 -17.37 32.70 19.23
C LEU A 347 -18.86 32.93 19.52
N GLY A 348 -19.48 32.11 20.34
CA GLY A 348 -20.91 32.20 20.63
C GLY A 348 -21.80 31.68 19.48
N LEU A 349 -21.21 31.01 18.51
CA LEU A 349 -21.93 30.51 17.33
C LEU A 349 -22.57 29.15 17.65
N ARG A 350 -23.88 29.14 17.84
CA ARG A 350 -24.61 27.95 18.29
C ARG A 350 -24.66 26.84 17.24
N PHE A 351 -24.23 25.62 17.64
CA PHE A 351 -24.33 24.38 16.87
C PHE A 351 -25.17 23.31 17.57
N SER A 352 -25.51 23.52 18.85
CA SER A 352 -26.31 22.59 19.67
C SER A 352 -27.75 22.39 19.17
N ASP A 353 -28.20 23.16 18.21
CA ASP A 353 -29.51 23.08 17.55
C ASP A 353 -29.40 22.77 16.03
N GLN A 354 -28.22 22.31 15.56
CA GLN A 354 -27.96 22.09 14.13
C GLN A 354 -27.51 20.66 13.87
N ASP A 355 -28.05 20.04 12.83
CA ASP A 355 -27.44 18.88 12.19
C ASP A 355 -26.29 19.35 11.29
N ILE A 356 -25.15 18.68 11.37
CA ILE A 356 -23.92 19.03 10.64
C ILE A 356 -23.63 17.96 9.61
N TYR A 357 -23.39 18.38 8.36
CA TYR A 357 -22.99 17.52 7.26
C TYR A 357 -21.64 17.98 6.75
N ILE A 358 -20.68 17.05 6.66
CA ILE A 358 -19.34 17.31 6.12
C ILE A 358 -19.09 16.37 4.95
N ASN A 359 -18.65 16.94 3.86
CA ASN A 359 -18.17 16.20 2.69
C ASN A 359 -16.74 16.62 2.35
N VAL A 360 -15.93 15.69 1.88
CA VAL A 360 -14.57 15.93 1.39
C VAL A 360 -14.53 15.59 -0.09
N ALA A 361 -14.15 16.53 -0.92
CA ALA A 361 -14.09 16.32 -2.37
C ALA A 361 -13.14 15.18 -2.73
N GLY A 362 -13.54 14.34 -3.69
CA GLY A 362 -12.78 13.18 -4.13
C GLY A 362 -12.69 12.02 -3.12
N GLY A 363 -13.39 12.11 -1.97
CA GLY A 363 -13.54 11.02 -1.03
C GLY A 363 -12.27 10.58 -0.29
N ILE A 364 -11.24 11.42 -0.24
CA ILE A 364 -10.00 11.15 0.52
C ILE A 364 -10.27 11.24 2.01
N LYS A 365 -9.80 10.23 2.77
CA LYS A 365 -9.93 10.22 4.23
C LYS A 365 -8.84 11.06 4.88
N ILE A 366 -9.23 12.11 5.61
CA ILE A 366 -8.31 13.07 6.22
C ILE A 366 -8.00 12.68 7.68
N LYS A 367 -6.73 12.39 7.94
CA LYS A 367 -6.19 12.16 9.29
C LYS A 367 -5.38 13.34 9.81
N ASP A 368 -4.85 14.15 8.90
CA ASP A 368 -3.98 15.30 9.18
C ASP A 368 -4.68 16.31 10.09
N SER A 369 -4.00 16.76 11.17
CA SER A 369 -4.54 17.75 12.10
C SER A 369 -4.61 19.17 11.51
N ALA A 370 -3.86 19.43 10.44
CA ALA A 370 -3.90 20.71 9.73
C ALA A 370 -5.29 21.08 9.18
N VAL A 371 -6.19 20.10 9.10
CA VAL A 371 -7.57 20.28 8.63
C VAL A 371 -8.44 21.12 9.58
N ASP A 372 -8.12 21.17 10.86
CA ASP A 372 -9.02 21.71 11.89
C ASP A 372 -9.38 23.18 11.68
N ALA A 373 -8.40 24.02 11.28
CA ALA A 373 -8.65 25.44 11.03
C ALA A 373 -9.53 25.65 9.77
N ALA A 374 -9.32 24.87 8.72
CA ALA A 374 -10.15 24.90 7.52
C ALA A 374 -11.57 24.38 7.79
N LEU A 375 -11.70 23.30 8.57
CA LEU A 375 -12.98 22.75 9.02
C LEU A 375 -13.75 23.79 9.86
N ALA A 376 -13.05 24.51 10.76
CA ALA A 376 -13.66 25.59 11.54
C ALA A 376 -14.15 26.74 10.66
N ALA A 377 -13.36 27.11 9.63
CA ALA A 377 -13.75 28.13 8.68
C ALA A 377 -14.96 27.69 7.82
N ALA A 378 -14.98 26.43 7.35
CA ALA A 378 -16.11 25.87 6.61
C ALA A 378 -17.39 25.83 7.46
N LEU A 379 -17.31 25.39 8.71
CA LEU A 379 -18.45 25.37 9.63
C LEU A 379 -18.95 26.76 9.96
N TYR A 380 -18.04 27.72 10.18
CA TYR A 380 -18.43 29.12 10.39
C TYR A 380 -19.12 29.70 9.17
N SER A 381 -18.53 29.51 8.00
CA SER A 381 -19.10 29.92 6.73
C SER A 381 -20.50 29.33 6.48
N ALA A 382 -20.67 28.03 6.67
CA ALA A 382 -21.96 27.35 6.53
C ALA A 382 -23.02 27.87 7.52
N ARG A 383 -22.61 28.22 8.74
CA ARG A 383 -23.54 28.67 9.79
C ARG A 383 -23.95 30.11 9.63
N THR A 384 -23.08 30.96 9.06
CA THR A 384 -23.32 32.41 8.85
C THR A 384 -23.74 32.76 7.44
N ASP A 385 -23.70 31.79 6.52
CA ASP A 385 -23.97 31.98 5.08
C ASP A 385 -23.01 33.00 4.42
N LEU A 386 -21.79 33.12 4.96
CA LEU A 386 -20.74 33.98 4.43
C LEU A 386 -19.69 33.12 3.70
N PRO A 387 -19.53 33.32 2.36
CA PRO A 387 -18.54 32.57 1.61
C PRO A 387 -17.09 32.98 1.94
N LEU A 388 -16.14 32.09 1.72
CA LEU A 388 -14.72 32.40 1.73
C LEU A 388 -14.25 32.96 0.39
N GLU A 389 -13.16 33.71 0.39
CA GLU A 389 -12.58 34.25 -0.83
C GLU A 389 -11.98 33.16 -1.74
N ASN A 390 -12.07 33.35 -3.05
CA ASN A 390 -11.37 32.53 -4.03
C ASN A 390 -9.85 32.61 -3.86
N GLY A 391 -9.15 31.50 -4.13
CA GLY A 391 -7.69 31.44 -4.02
C GLY A 391 -7.16 31.46 -2.59
N LEU A 392 -8.03 31.23 -1.60
CA LEU A 392 -7.67 31.10 -0.18
C LEU A 392 -7.51 29.64 0.22
N CYS A 393 -6.46 29.32 0.96
CA CYS A 393 -6.35 28.05 1.69
C CYS A 393 -5.93 28.26 3.14
N ILE A 394 -6.27 27.30 3.98
CA ILE A 394 -6.13 27.42 5.43
C ILE A 394 -5.51 26.14 5.99
N ALA A 395 -4.46 26.30 6.80
CA ALA A 395 -3.84 25.17 7.52
C ALA A 395 -3.63 25.52 8.99
N GLY A 396 -3.98 24.62 9.90
CA GLY A 396 -3.75 24.80 11.34
C GLY A 396 -4.49 23.77 12.16
N GLU A 397 -3.87 23.33 13.26
CA GLU A 397 -4.50 22.48 14.26
C GLU A 397 -5.25 23.33 15.26
N LEU A 398 -6.50 22.98 15.57
CA LEU A 398 -7.32 23.73 16.55
C LEU A 398 -7.34 23.02 17.90
N SER A 399 -6.83 23.72 18.96
CA SER A 399 -6.93 23.23 20.32
C SER A 399 -8.32 23.49 20.93
N LEU A 400 -8.68 22.76 21.99
CA LEU A 400 -9.90 23.00 22.76
C LEU A 400 -9.93 24.39 23.44
N ALA A 401 -8.75 25.00 23.63
CA ALA A 401 -8.65 26.37 24.14
C ALA A 401 -8.97 27.42 23.05
N GLY A 402 -9.10 27.02 21.77
CA GLY A 402 -9.33 27.92 20.64
C GLY A 402 -8.05 28.48 20.02
N GLU A 403 -6.88 27.94 20.37
CA GLU A 403 -5.60 28.29 19.78
C GLU A 403 -5.43 27.58 18.45
N ILE A 404 -4.84 28.26 17.45
CA ILE A 404 -4.39 27.64 16.19
C ILE A 404 -2.91 27.30 16.35
N ARG A 405 -2.60 26.02 16.33
CA ARG A 405 -1.26 25.46 16.58
C ARG A 405 -0.51 25.20 15.29
N PRO A 406 0.83 25.21 15.37
CA PRO A 406 1.71 24.83 14.26
C PRO A 406 1.38 23.45 13.69
N VAL A 407 1.62 23.31 12.40
CA VAL A 407 1.43 22.05 11.66
C VAL A 407 2.74 21.62 11.02
N GLN A 408 2.93 20.31 10.91
CA GLN A 408 4.12 19.76 10.28
C GLN A 408 4.18 20.11 8.78
N HIS A 409 5.37 20.21 8.23
CA HIS A 409 5.62 20.42 6.80
C HIS A 409 4.99 21.71 6.22
N LEU A 410 4.84 22.77 7.01
CA LEU A 410 4.20 24.03 6.59
C LEU A 410 4.83 24.58 5.30
N LYS A 411 6.16 24.57 5.19
CA LYS A 411 6.88 25.04 3.99
C LYS A 411 6.46 24.31 2.72
N GLN A 412 6.30 22.99 2.78
CA GLN A 412 5.84 22.17 1.63
C GLN A 412 4.38 22.47 1.29
N ARG A 413 3.52 22.63 2.31
CA ARG A 413 2.11 22.99 2.13
C ARG A 413 1.96 24.33 1.42
N VAL A 414 2.70 25.35 1.86
CA VAL A 414 2.71 26.67 1.26
C VAL A 414 3.24 26.63 -0.18
N LYS A 415 4.33 25.87 -0.42
CA LYS A 415 4.88 25.71 -1.77
C LYS A 415 3.85 25.13 -2.73
N THR A 416 3.25 23.98 -2.38
CA THR A 416 2.24 23.33 -3.25
C THR A 416 0.99 24.20 -3.45
N ALA A 417 0.53 24.89 -2.41
CA ALA A 417 -0.59 25.81 -2.54
C ALA A 417 -0.30 26.93 -3.57
N LYS A 418 0.89 27.54 -3.51
CA LYS A 418 1.32 28.57 -4.47
C LYS A 418 1.44 28.02 -5.89
N GLU A 419 2.01 26.84 -6.08
CA GLU A 419 2.13 26.16 -7.39
C GLU A 419 0.74 25.91 -8.04
N LEU A 420 -0.29 25.73 -7.23
CA LEU A 420 -1.68 25.53 -7.68
C LEU A 420 -2.50 26.85 -7.73
N GLY A 421 -1.85 28.01 -7.57
CA GLY A 421 -2.47 29.32 -7.73
C GLY A 421 -3.19 29.86 -6.48
N PHE A 422 -2.94 29.30 -5.28
CA PHE A 422 -3.47 29.84 -4.04
C PHE A 422 -2.58 31.01 -3.56
N GLU A 423 -3.04 32.22 -3.71
CA GLU A 423 -2.31 33.43 -3.33
C GLU A 423 -2.47 33.78 -1.85
N LYS A 424 -3.64 33.45 -1.27
CA LYS A 424 -3.98 33.76 0.12
C LYS A 424 -3.86 32.49 0.96
N ILE A 425 -2.83 32.45 1.82
CA ILE A 425 -2.57 31.30 2.69
C ILE A 425 -2.61 31.75 4.14
N VAL A 426 -3.50 31.15 4.92
CA VAL A 426 -3.66 31.40 6.36
C VAL A 426 -3.06 30.23 7.14
N ALA A 427 -2.13 30.51 8.04
CA ALA A 427 -1.41 29.51 8.81
C ALA A 427 -1.00 30.01 10.20
N PRO A 428 -0.68 29.12 11.17
CA PRO A 428 -0.29 29.51 12.51
C PRO A 428 1.10 30.16 12.61
N GLU A 429 1.93 29.99 11.57
CA GLU A 429 3.31 30.49 11.52
C GLU A 429 3.58 31.22 10.22
N LYS A 430 4.59 32.08 10.26
CA LYS A 430 5.04 32.83 9.08
C LYS A 430 5.89 31.94 8.16
N GLU A 431 5.40 31.71 6.95
CA GLU A 431 6.15 31.09 5.88
C GLU A 431 5.89 31.86 4.56
N GLY A 432 6.85 32.63 4.12
CA GLY A 432 6.68 33.53 2.97
C GLY A 432 5.59 34.58 3.23
N ASP A 433 4.55 34.62 2.38
CA ASP A 433 3.47 35.62 2.44
C ASP A 433 2.25 35.15 3.24
N THR A 434 2.38 34.09 4.06
CA THR A 434 1.26 33.59 4.85
C THR A 434 0.73 34.64 5.82
N LYS A 435 -0.60 34.73 5.94
CA LYS A 435 -1.27 35.48 7.02
C LYS A 435 -1.27 34.64 8.28
N VAL A 436 -0.63 35.17 9.35
CA VAL A 436 -0.47 34.44 10.60
C VAL A 436 -1.70 34.58 11.48
N VAL A 437 -2.19 33.44 11.99
CA VAL A 437 -3.31 33.37 12.95
C VAL A 437 -2.89 32.55 14.16
N LYS A 438 -3.26 33.01 15.36
CA LYS A 438 -2.89 32.32 16.61
C LYS A 438 -4.10 31.71 17.33
N ASN A 439 -5.29 32.18 17.05
CA ASN A 439 -6.51 31.68 17.67
C ASN A 439 -7.71 31.78 16.72
N ILE A 440 -8.82 31.16 17.10
CA ILE A 440 -10.02 31.07 16.29
C ILE A 440 -10.70 32.44 16.07
N LYS A 441 -10.56 33.41 16.98
CA LYS A 441 -11.11 34.76 16.79
C LYS A 441 -10.35 35.52 15.74
N ASP A 442 -9.02 35.43 15.73
CA ASP A 442 -8.17 36.04 14.71
C ASP A 442 -8.45 35.40 13.34
N LEU A 443 -8.63 34.06 13.30
CA LEU A 443 -9.01 33.36 12.07
C LEU A 443 -10.29 33.95 11.47
N VAL A 444 -11.36 34.00 12.25
CA VAL A 444 -12.65 34.51 11.76
C VAL A 444 -12.56 35.98 11.35
N LYS A 445 -11.84 36.82 12.10
CA LYS A 445 -11.61 38.21 11.75
C LYS A 445 -10.85 38.40 10.42
N ILE A 446 -9.88 37.54 10.15
CA ILE A 446 -9.10 37.61 8.90
C ILE A 446 -9.91 37.12 7.70
N LEU A 447 -10.79 36.14 7.93
CA LEU A 447 -11.55 35.49 6.84
C LEU A 447 -12.87 36.20 6.50
N PHE A 448 -13.53 36.82 7.48
CA PHE A 448 -14.90 37.32 7.34
C PHE A 448 -15.09 38.75 7.87
N GLY A 449 -14.08 39.33 8.48
CA GLY A 449 -14.07 40.70 9.04
C GLY A 449 -13.29 41.64 8.18
#